data_1c5db8bef983c2fce0f7e83061235b7a
#
_entry.id   1c5db8bef983c2fce0f7e83061235b7a
#
_cell.length_a   1.000
_cell.length_b   1.000
_cell.length_c   1.000
_cell.angle_alpha   90.00
_cell.angle_beta   90.00
_cell.angle_gamma   90.00
#
_symmetry.space_group_name_H-M   'P 1'
#
loop_
_entity.id
_entity.type
_entity.pdbx_description
1 polymer ?
#
loop_
_entity_poly.entity_id
_entity_poly.type
_entity_poly.pdbx_seq_one_letter_code
_entity_poly.pdbx_strand_id
1 'polypeptide(L)'
;MKILISIIVFLSVFVSHPLYAQSAFKNKGKRASLVEVKKVKFFNIAEKTNTIGRLVAINPTIISSKINQEILKIHFKIGDNXKKNXXLFTLNSKDIVRDIKQISAEIKYEAQTLKFLNKQLSLRISKLSNAKNLRKQNIITQDNLDNVNITLLQNQQQIAERTYNIKRLKILLEKNKEDLSLSKIKSPVNGNIISIDAKTGAMTTRGQILASIVGNGSNEIETDLRSDLASIVKIDSDVEIIHNNSSYFGKVRGIVNLENMRTGTRKLRISLNEILPKNLNTSGTRFSLYIPVGESKRRLLIPKDALIPRGKQKIVYIFDKGMAKQSFIKTGVSVGNKIEILKGLNEGQLVVVKGNENLRPNQTIKIKRNKKK
;
A
#
# COMPACT_ATOMS: atom_id res chain seq x y z
N MET A 1 -89.16 18.98 59.19
CA MET A 1 -90.11 17.87 59.40
C MET A 1 -89.34 16.65 59.84
N LYS A 2 -89.29 16.40 61.12
CA LYS A 2 -89.55 15.11 61.84
C LYS A 2 -88.63 13.95 61.29
N ILE A 3 -87.94 13.14 62.06
CA ILE A 3 -88.09 12.53 63.38
C ILE A 3 -86.77 11.80 63.66
N LEU A 4 -86.01 11.98 64.70
CA LEU A 4 -85.96 11.40 66.01
C LEU A 4 -85.92 9.88 66.09
N ILE A 5 -85.01 9.38 66.86
CA ILE A 5 -85.04 8.23 67.83
C ILE A 5 -83.74 7.44 67.68
N SER A 6 -82.83 7.45 68.62
CA SER A 6 -82.74 7.16 70.03
C SER A 6 -82.19 5.71 70.32
N ILE A 7 -81.05 5.72 71.08
CA ILE A 7 -80.73 4.85 72.25
C ILE A 7 -80.40 3.29 71.88
N ILE A 8 -79.28 2.72 72.34
CA ILE A 8 -79.06 2.24 73.75
C ILE A 8 -77.56 1.78 73.86
N VAL A 9 -77.02 2.11 75.02
CA VAL A 9 -75.77 1.71 75.67
C VAL A 9 -75.69 0.20 75.95
N PHE A 10 -74.49 -0.39 75.75
CA PHE A 10 -74.07 -1.52 76.58
C PHE A 10 -72.58 -1.52 76.88
N LEU A 11 -72.25 -1.31 78.14
CA LEU A 11 -70.97 -1.30 78.79
C LEU A 11 -70.50 -2.79 79.06
N SER A 12 -69.34 -3.20 78.50
CA SER A 12 -68.69 -4.40 79.05
C SER A 12 -67.17 -4.13 79.11
N VAL A 13 -66.64 -4.06 80.24
CA VAL A 13 -65.27 -4.01 80.63
C VAL A 13 -64.63 -5.38 80.41
N PHE A 14 -63.59 -5.44 79.53
CA PHE A 14 -62.67 -6.57 79.52
C PHE A 14 -61.24 -6.12 79.65
N VAL A 15 -60.64 -6.45 80.74
CA VAL A 15 -59.24 -6.27 81.10
C VAL A 15 -58.44 -7.32 80.29
N SER A 16 -57.56 -6.95 79.39
CA SER A 16 -56.64 -7.87 78.81
C SER A 16 -55.19 -7.31 78.83
N HIS A 17 -54.31 -8.12 79.32
CA HIS A 17 -52.85 -7.87 79.57
C HIS A 17 -52.09 -7.52 78.34
N PRO A 18 -51.01 -6.67 78.37
CA PRO A 18 -50.12 -6.43 77.22
C PRO A 18 -49.16 -7.65 77.03
N LEU A 19 -49.28 -8.39 75.93
CA LEU A 19 -48.22 -9.29 75.44
C LEU A 19 -47.10 -8.45 74.85
N TYR A 20 -45.93 -8.47 75.43
CA TYR A 20 -44.70 -7.97 74.85
C TYR A 20 -44.29 -8.87 73.71
N ALA A 21 -44.57 -8.48 72.42
CA ALA A 21 -44.00 -9.09 71.27
C ALA A 21 -42.58 -8.53 71.05
N GLN A 22 -41.55 -9.28 71.43
CA GLN A 22 -40.17 -9.01 71.02
C GLN A 22 -40.04 -9.22 69.53
N SER A 23 -40.04 -8.13 68.73
CA SER A 23 -39.69 -8.20 67.32
C SER A 23 -38.20 -8.52 67.20
N ALA A 24 -37.86 -9.76 66.89
CA ALA A 24 -36.51 -10.15 66.48
C ALA A 24 -36.18 -9.43 65.15
N PHE A 25 -35.40 -8.32 65.20
CA PHE A 25 -34.77 -7.73 64.03
C PHE A 25 -33.82 -8.74 63.42
N LYS A 26 -34.31 -9.50 62.46
CA LYS A 26 -33.49 -10.38 61.64
C LYS A 26 -32.54 -9.48 60.83
N ASN A 27 -31.31 -9.40 61.25
CA ASN A 27 -30.22 -8.67 60.56
C ASN A 27 -30.03 -9.33 59.17
N LYS A 28 -30.73 -8.85 58.13
CA LYS A 28 -30.48 -9.26 56.72
C LYS A 28 -29.04 -8.86 56.39
N GLY A 29 -28.13 -9.79 56.55
CA GLY A 29 -26.76 -9.62 56.09
C GLY A 29 -26.76 -9.01 54.67
N LYS A 30 -26.16 -7.83 54.51
CA LYS A 30 -26.07 -7.11 53.23
C LYS A 30 -25.40 -8.08 52.19
N ARG A 31 -26.20 -8.60 51.27
CA ARG A 31 -25.67 -9.43 50.17
C ARG A 31 -24.64 -8.59 49.40
N ALA A 32 -23.43 -9.12 49.29
CA ALA A 32 -22.35 -8.47 48.53
C ALA A 32 -22.74 -8.33 47.05
N SER A 33 -22.70 -7.12 46.53
CA SER A 33 -23.00 -6.87 45.13
C SER A 33 -21.89 -7.48 44.24
N LEU A 34 -22.30 -8.19 43.19
CA LEU A 34 -21.35 -8.76 42.22
C LEU A 34 -20.92 -7.70 41.23
N VAL A 35 -19.60 -7.54 41.07
CA VAL A 35 -19.01 -6.50 40.21
C VAL A 35 -17.92 -7.07 39.29
N GLU A 36 -17.72 -6.45 38.11
CA GLU A 36 -16.54 -6.71 37.29
C GLU A 36 -15.51 -5.62 37.56
N VAL A 37 -14.26 -6.02 37.64
CA VAL A 37 -13.15 -5.10 37.89
C VAL A 37 -12.10 -5.19 36.79
N LYS A 38 -11.41 -4.09 36.54
CA LYS A 38 -10.23 -4.01 35.66
C LYS A 38 -9.08 -3.39 36.40
N LYS A 39 -7.88 -3.89 36.15
CA LYS A 39 -6.65 -3.35 36.74
C LYS A 39 -6.24 -2.06 36.04
N VAL A 40 -5.95 -1.05 36.82
CA VAL A 40 -5.41 0.23 36.34
C VAL A 40 -3.99 0.01 35.88
N LYS A 41 -3.67 0.40 34.66
CA LYS A 41 -2.34 0.19 34.04
C LYS A 41 -1.90 1.43 33.28
N PHE A 42 -0.58 1.61 33.19
CA PHE A 42 0.00 2.55 32.26
C PHE A 42 0.01 1.99 30.84
N PHE A 43 -0.20 2.88 29.89
CA PHE A 43 -0.08 2.60 28.45
C PHE A 43 0.75 3.72 27.82
N ASN A 44 1.62 3.34 26.90
CA ASN A 44 2.37 4.30 26.11
C ASN A 44 1.48 4.72 24.94
N ILE A 45 1.10 5.98 24.89
CA ILE A 45 0.15 6.49 23.88
C ILE A 45 0.64 7.83 23.36
N ALA A 46 0.77 7.90 22.03
CA ALA A 46 0.97 9.15 21.32
C ALA A 46 -0.37 9.87 21.13
N GLU A 47 -0.35 11.15 21.15
CA GLU A 47 -1.51 11.97 20.76
C GLU A 47 -1.75 11.75 19.26
N LYS A 48 -3.01 11.64 18.85
CA LYS A 48 -3.38 11.44 17.43
C LYS A 48 -4.05 12.69 16.89
N THR A 49 -3.66 13.10 15.71
CA THR A 49 -4.38 14.13 14.95
C THR A 49 -5.25 13.46 13.90
N ASN A 50 -6.41 14.04 13.63
CA ASN A 50 -7.32 13.57 12.59
C ASN A 50 -7.14 14.44 11.34
N THR A 51 -7.03 13.78 10.17
CA THR A 51 -6.97 14.46 8.88
C THR A 51 -7.63 13.59 7.81
N ILE A 52 -7.91 14.19 6.65
CA ILE A 52 -8.45 13.45 5.50
C ILE A 52 -7.33 13.14 4.53
N GLY A 53 -7.18 11.88 4.18
CA GLY A 53 -6.28 11.45 3.12
C GLY A 53 -7.04 10.99 1.89
N ARG A 54 -6.36 10.94 0.77
CA ARG A 54 -6.89 10.43 -0.50
C ARG A 54 -6.01 9.32 -1.04
N LEU A 55 -6.64 8.27 -1.53
CA LEU A 55 -5.92 7.19 -2.21
C LEU A 55 -5.29 7.78 -3.49
N VAL A 56 -4.01 7.54 -3.69
CA VAL A 56 -3.29 7.94 -4.90
C VAL A 56 -2.51 6.75 -5.43
N ALA A 57 -2.48 6.60 -6.75
CA ALA A 57 -1.59 5.64 -7.39
C ALA A 57 -0.14 6.11 -7.18
N ILE A 58 0.74 5.20 -6.81
CA ILE A 58 2.15 5.55 -6.59
C ILE A 58 2.75 6.14 -7.86
N ASN A 59 2.62 5.44 -8.98
CA ASN A 59 3.06 5.93 -10.29
C ASN A 59 2.20 5.27 -11.38
N PRO A 60 1.47 6.03 -12.17
CA PRO A 60 0.86 5.48 -13.38
C PRO A 60 1.98 5.07 -14.36
N THR A 61 1.85 3.88 -14.92
CA THR A 61 2.75 3.38 -15.96
C THR A 61 2.36 4.01 -17.29
N ILE A 62 3.27 4.79 -17.86
CA ILE A 62 3.06 5.46 -19.16
C ILE A 62 3.45 4.48 -20.27
N ILE A 63 2.56 4.31 -21.24
CA ILE A 63 2.78 3.51 -22.43
C ILE A 63 3.10 4.49 -23.56
N SER A 64 4.31 4.38 -24.11
CA SER A 64 4.75 5.24 -25.22
C SER A 64 5.19 4.42 -26.41
N SER A 65 5.12 5.02 -27.61
CA SER A 65 5.68 4.41 -28.82
C SER A 65 7.21 4.50 -28.79
N LYS A 66 7.86 3.43 -29.23
CA LYS A 66 9.32 3.38 -29.40
C LYS A 66 9.75 3.46 -30.86
N ILE A 67 8.77 3.47 -31.80
CA ILE A 67 9.00 3.55 -33.25
C ILE A 67 8.01 4.53 -33.88
N ASN A 68 8.33 5.00 -35.08
CA ASN A 68 7.50 5.91 -35.86
C ASN A 68 6.69 5.09 -36.87
N GLN A 69 5.45 4.75 -36.50
CA GLN A 69 4.56 3.92 -37.33
C GLN A 69 3.10 4.29 -37.11
N GLU A 70 2.27 4.01 -38.10
CA GLU A 70 0.82 4.20 -38.02
C GLU A 70 0.18 3.22 -37.05
N ILE A 71 -0.80 3.66 -36.25
CA ILE A 71 -1.59 2.82 -35.34
C ILE A 71 -2.68 2.11 -36.16
N LEU A 72 -2.53 0.82 -36.38
CA LEU A 72 -3.53 0.01 -37.07
C LEU A 72 -4.71 -0.35 -36.17
N LYS A 73 -4.43 -0.64 -34.90
CA LYS A 73 -5.47 -1.12 -33.97
C LYS A 73 -5.12 -0.84 -32.52
N ILE A 74 -6.15 -0.43 -31.78
CA ILE A 74 -6.16 -0.31 -30.31
C ILE A 74 -7.04 -1.44 -29.78
N HIS A 75 -6.49 -2.27 -28.86
CA HIS A 75 -7.13 -3.52 -28.42
C HIS A 75 -7.89 -3.40 -27.09
N PHE A 76 -8.06 -2.20 -26.54
CA PHE A 76 -8.63 -1.97 -25.22
C PHE A 76 -9.38 -0.64 -25.18
N LYS A 77 -10.11 -0.43 -24.08
CA LYS A 77 -10.85 0.81 -23.80
C LYS A 77 -10.46 1.36 -22.42
N ILE A 78 -10.76 2.63 -22.18
CA ILE A 78 -10.59 3.24 -20.84
C ILE A 78 -11.47 2.46 -19.85
N GLY A 79 -10.90 2.09 -18.72
CA GLY A 79 -11.53 1.28 -17.68
C GLY A 79 -11.24 -0.21 -17.74
N ASP A 80 -10.68 -0.73 -18.87
CA ASP A 80 -10.33 -2.14 -18.99
C ASP A 80 -9.17 -2.52 -18.08
N ASN A 81 -9.21 -3.78 -17.60
CA ASN A 81 -8.12 -4.37 -16.83
C ASN A 81 -7.16 -5.16 -17.70
N UNK A 82 -6.03 -4.79 -17.90
CA UNK A 82 -5.09 -5.36 -18.63
C UNK A 82 -4.29 -6.22 -17.81
N LYS A 83 -3.86 -7.32 -18.31
CA LYS A 83 -2.82 -8.18 -17.72
C LYS A 83 -1.45 -7.83 -18.32
N LYS A 84 -0.42 -8.06 -17.62
CA LYS A 84 0.97 -7.95 -18.11
C LYS A 84 1.13 -8.78 -19.38
N ASN A 85 1.84 -8.23 -20.39
CA ASN A 85 2.04 -8.81 -21.74
C ASN A 85 0.81 -8.87 -22.66
N UNK A 86 -0.35 -8.19 -22.50
CA UNK A 86 -1.40 -8.01 -23.34
C UNK A 86 -1.09 -7.03 -24.35
N UNK A 87 -1.37 -7.07 -25.67
CA UNK A 87 -1.19 -6.29 -26.54
C UNK A 87 -1.96 -5.30 -26.34
N LEU A 88 -1.56 -4.16 -26.41
CA LEU A 88 -2.35 -2.94 -26.30
C LEU A 88 -2.57 -2.27 -27.67
N PHE A 89 -1.49 -2.09 -28.38
CA PHE A 89 -1.54 -1.45 -29.71
C PHE A 89 -0.86 -2.34 -30.73
N THR A 90 -1.39 -2.35 -31.95
CA THR A 90 -0.73 -2.90 -33.14
C THR A 90 -0.40 -1.75 -34.07
N LEU A 91 0.89 -1.55 -34.33
CA LEU A 91 1.38 -0.58 -35.29
C LEU A 91 1.61 -1.24 -36.66
N ASN A 92 1.62 -0.46 -37.72
CA ASN A 92 1.89 -0.91 -39.08
C ASN A 92 3.36 -1.41 -39.15
N SER A 93 3.54 -2.65 -39.55
CA SER A 93 4.88 -3.26 -39.67
C SER A 93 5.20 -3.75 -41.05
N LYS A 94 4.39 -3.42 -42.06
CA LYS A 94 4.55 -3.91 -43.44
C LYS A 94 5.93 -3.56 -44.03
N ASP A 95 6.34 -2.32 -43.85
CA ASP A 95 7.63 -1.85 -44.36
C ASP A 95 8.80 -2.51 -43.63
N ILE A 96 8.71 -2.61 -42.28
CA ILE A 96 9.73 -3.30 -41.49
C ILE A 96 9.92 -4.76 -41.94
N VAL A 97 8.81 -5.48 -42.20
CA VAL A 97 8.85 -6.85 -42.67
C VAL A 97 9.51 -6.93 -44.05
N ARG A 98 9.22 -5.96 -44.93
CA ARG A 98 9.83 -5.87 -46.25
C ARG A 98 11.37 -5.67 -46.17
N ASP A 99 11.78 -4.73 -45.31
CA ASP A 99 13.18 -4.42 -45.07
C ASP A 99 13.94 -5.63 -44.51
N ILE A 100 13.35 -6.37 -43.56
CA ILE A 100 13.92 -7.62 -43.01
C ILE A 100 14.17 -8.64 -44.15
N LYS A 101 13.20 -8.80 -45.05
CA LYS A 101 13.34 -9.75 -46.20
C LYS A 101 14.48 -9.30 -47.14
N GLN A 102 14.53 -8.01 -47.47
CA GLN A 102 15.55 -7.43 -48.31
C GLN A 102 16.96 -7.62 -47.73
N ILE A 103 17.15 -7.23 -46.48
CA ILE A 103 18.44 -7.35 -45.79
C ILE A 103 18.86 -8.83 -45.69
N SER A 104 17.92 -9.72 -45.42
CA SER A 104 18.18 -11.18 -45.33
C SER A 104 18.65 -11.73 -46.68
N ALA A 105 18.05 -11.31 -47.81
CA ALA A 105 18.47 -11.69 -49.15
C ALA A 105 19.88 -11.17 -49.47
N GLU A 106 20.17 -9.92 -49.08
CA GLU A 106 21.50 -9.28 -49.28
C GLU A 106 22.58 -10.03 -48.47
N ILE A 107 22.30 -10.39 -47.21
CA ILE A 107 23.22 -11.22 -46.41
C ILE A 107 23.52 -12.56 -47.11
N LYS A 108 22.49 -13.21 -47.67
CA LYS A 108 22.63 -14.47 -48.37
C LYS A 108 23.54 -14.32 -49.60
N TYR A 109 23.34 -13.27 -50.38
CA TYR A 109 24.18 -12.98 -51.56
C TYR A 109 25.64 -12.72 -51.14
N GLU A 110 25.88 -11.88 -50.16
CA GLU A 110 27.23 -11.56 -49.68
C GLU A 110 27.93 -12.83 -49.12
N ALA A 111 27.17 -13.70 -48.42
CA ALA A 111 27.71 -14.94 -47.88
C ALA A 111 28.12 -15.93 -49.03
N GLN A 112 27.34 -15.99 -50.11
CA GLN A 112 27.69 -16.79 -51.28
C GLN A 112 28.96 -16.26 -51.96
N THR A 113 29.07 -14.94 -52.15
CA THR A 113 30.25 -14.26 -52.69
C THR A 113 31.49 -14.54 -51.83
N LEU A 114 31.36 -14.43 -50.52
CA LEU A 114 32.44 -14.72 -49.56
C LEU A 114 32.91 -16.18 -49.68
N LYS A 115 31.98 -17.14 -49.84
CA LYS A 115 32.29 -18.55 -50.05
C LYS A 115 33.12 -18.76 -51.31
N PHE A 116 32.77 -18.07 -52.42
CA PHE A 116 33.52 -18.12 -53.68
C PHE A 116 34.94 -17.52 -53.51
N LEU A 117 35.04 -16.36 -52.87
CA LEU A 117 36.35 -15.72 -52.61
C LEU A 117 37.27 -16.57 -51.74
N ASN A 118 36.73 -17.28 -50.76
CA ASN A 118 37.49 -18.22 -49.93
C ASN A 118 38.00 -19.42 -50.74
N LYS A 119 37.25 -19.93 -51.74
CA LYS A 119 37.74 -20.95 -52.69
C LYS A 119 38.88 -20.39 -53.54
N GLN A 120 38.75 -19.15 -54.05
CA GLN A 120 39.83 -18.47 -54.78
C GLN A 120 41.07 -18.29 -53.90
N LEU A 121 40.89 -17.95 -52.61
CA LEU A 121 42.00 -17.80 -51.68
C LEU A 121 42.85 -19.06 -51.57
N SER A 122 42.23 -20.25 -51.45
CA SER A 122 42.94 -21.51 -51.35
C SER A 122 43.79 -21.80 -52.62
N LEU A 123 43.21 -21.46 -53.80
CA LEU A 123 43.95 -21.64 -55.08
C LEU A 123 45.12 -20.66 -55.22
N ARG A 124 44.93 -19.38 -54.78
CA ARG A 124 45.99 -18.35 -54.85
C ARG A 124 47.13 -18.66 -53.87
N ILE A 125 46.82 -19.22 -52.67
CA ILE A 125 47.83 -19.69 -51.71
C ILE A 125 48.67 -20.79 -52.34
N SER A 126 48.06 -21.78 -53.01
CA SER A 126 48.76 -22.85 -53.75
C SER A 126 49.67 -22.32 -54.88
N LYS A 127 49.13 -21.38 -55.68
CA LYS A 127 49.89 -20.72 -56.74
C LYS A 127 51.10 -19.97 -56.17
N LEU A 128 50.94 -19.22 -55.05
CA LEU A 128 52.07 -18.50 -54.41
C LEU A 128 53.14 -19.50 -53.92
N SER A 129 52.74 -20.63 -53.34
CA SER A 129 53.67 -21.67 -52.89
C SER A 129 54.47 -22.23 -54.05
N ASN A 130 53.82 -22.55 -55.19
CA ASN A 130 54.48 -23.05 -56.40
C ASN A 130 55.42 -21.99 -57.01
N ALA A 131 54.97 -20.71 -57.07
CA ALA A 131 55.81 -19.61 -57.59
C ALA A 131 57.07 -19.43 -56.74
N LYS A 132 56.96 -19.54 -55.41
CA LYS A 132 58.09 -19.43 -54.47
C LYS A 132 59.12 -20.58 -54.78
N ASN A 133 58.66 -21.81 -55.04
CA ASN A 133 59.54 -22.94 -55.36
C ASN A 133 60.23 -22.71 -56.70
N LEU A 134 59.50 -22.28 -57.74
CA LEU A 134 60.04 -21.97 -59.05
C LEU A 134 61.06 -20.81 -58.98
N ARG A 135 60.86 -19.82 -58.18
CA ARG A 135 61.79 -18.74 -57.99
C ARG A 135 63.09 -19.21 -57.32
N LYS A 136 63.02 -20.10 -56.34
CA LYS A 136 64.20 -20.71 -55.72
C LYS A 136 65.03 -21.45 -56.69
N GLN A 137 64.40 -22.02 -57.77
CA GLN A 137 65.08 -22.71 -58.87
C GLN A 137 65.51 -21.76 -60.02
N ASN A 138 65.36 -20.45 -59.87
CA ASN A 138 65.65 -19.40 -60.88
C ASN A 138 64.84 -19.56 -62.17
N ILE A 139 63.65 -20.24 -62.13
CA ILE A 139 62.83 -20.48 -63.35
C ILE A 139 61.92 -19.23 -63.62
N ILE A 140 61.56 -18.44 -62.63
CA ILE A 140 60.73 -17.24 -62.81
C ILE A 140 61.43 -16.00 -62.24
N THR A 141 61.05 -14.85 -62.79
CA THR A 141 61.55 -13.52 -62.32
C THR A 141 60.96 -13.13 -60.98
N GLN A 142 61.58 -12.18 -60.27
CA GLN A 142 61.07 -11.62 -59.05
C GLN A 142 59.71 -10.92 -59.30
N ASP A 143 59.60 -10.19 -60.42
CA ASP A 143 58.36 -9.48 -60.81
C ASP A 143 57.19 -10.47 -60.94
N ASN A 144 57.39 -11.64 -61.47
CA ASN A 144 56.36 -12.68 -61.57
C ASN A 144 55.92 -13.18 -60.22
N LEU A 145 56.84 -13.38 -59.28
CA LEU A 145 56.50 -13.76 -57.90
C LEU A 145 55.71 -12.64 -57.17
N ASP A 146 56.14 -11.41 -57.38
CA ASP A 146 55.46 -10.21 -56.75
C ASP A 146 54.03 -10.06 -57.31
N ASN A 147 53.82 -10.23 -58.59
CA ASN A 147 52.48 -10.21 -59.21
C ASN A 147 51.56 -11.31 -58.64
N VAL A 148 52.07 -12.54 -58.41
CA VAL A 148 51.26 -13.57 -57.74
C VAL A 148 50.91 -13.17 -56.29
N ASN A 149 51.84 -12.57 -55.56
CA ASN A 149 51.61 -12.10 -54.20
C ASN A 149 50.59 -10.98 -54.17
N ILE A 150 50.68 -9.97 -55.07
CA ILE A 150 49.70 -8.88 -55.19
C ILE A 150 48.29 -9.40 -55.41
N THR A 151 48.09 -10.39 -56.29
CA THR A 151 46.78 -10.97 -56.55
C THR A 151 46.21 -11.70 -55.32
N LEU A 152 47.08 -12.30 -54.49
CA LEU A 152 46.67 -12.91 -53.21
C LEU A 152 46.20 -11.84 -52.25
N LEU A 153 46.96 -10.77 -52.06
CA LEU A 153 46.61 -9.64 -51.19
C LEU A 153 45.28 -9.00 -51.61
N GLN A 154 45.05 -8.79 -52.89
CA GLN A 154 43.78 -8.27 -53.44
C GLN A 154 42.59 -9.18 -53.05
N ASN A 155 42.76 -10.50 -53.14
CA ASN A 155 41.72 -11.45 -52.78
C ASN A 155 41.41 -11.39 -51.25
N GLN A 156 42.48 -11.31 -50.45
CA GLN A 156 42.33 -11.15 -48.99
C GLN A 156 41.59 -9.83 -48.63
N GLN A 157 41.89 -8.74 -49.33
CA GLN A 157 41.19 -7.47 -49.15
C GLN A 157 39.69 -7.61 -49.46
N GLN A 158 39.34 -8.27 -50.59
CA GLN A 158 37.93 -8.50 -50.95
C GLN A 158 37.21 -9.38 -49.90
N ILE A 159 37.87 -10.38 -49.36
CA ILE A 159 37.32 -11.23 -48.27
C ILE A 159 37.03 -10.37 -47.03
N ALA A 160 37.97 -9.52 -46.62
CA ALA A 160 37.82 -8.63 -45.48
C ALA A 160 36.63 -7.69 -45.68
N GLU A 161 36.52 -7.08 -46.88
CA GLU A 161 35.43 -6.17 -47.25
C GLU A 161 34.05 -6.90 -47.16
N ARG A 162 33.92 -8.08 -47.77
CA ARG A 162 32.65 -8.82 -47.73
C ARG A 162 32.30 -9.28 -46.32
N THR A 163 33.28 -9.65 -45.51
CA THR A 163 33.10 -10.03 -44.10
C THR A 163 32.57 -8.83 -43.30
N TYR A 164 33.12 -7.65 -43.49
CA TYR A 164 32.66 -6.42 -42.88
C TYR A 164 31.20 -6.10 -43.29
N ASN A 165 30.89 -6.19 -44.60
CA ASN A 165 29.52 -5.93 -45.09
C ASN A 165 28.51 -6.88 -44.48
N ILE A 166 28.82 -8.18 -44.38
CA ILE A 166 27.93 -9.15 -43.73
C ILE A 166 27.68 -8.76 -42.27
N LYS A 167 28.73 -8.36 -41.54
CA LYS A 167 28.60 -7.93 -40.13
C LYS A 167 27.70 -6.71 -40.01
N ARG A 168 27.89 -5.71 -40.87
CA ARG A 168 27.06 -4.48 -40.88
C ARG A 168 25.60 -4.82 -41.19
N LEU A 169 25.32 -5.66 -42.18
CA LEU A 169 23.98 -6.10 -42.56
C LEU A 169 23.30 -6.88 -41.43
N LYS A 170 24.04 -7.72 -40.71
CA LYS A 170 23.50 -8.47 -39.54
C LYS A 170 23.05 -7.52 -38.42
N ILE A 171 23.82 -6.48 -38.13
CA ILE A 171 23.46 -5.48 -37.16
C ILE A 171 22.17 -4.75 -37.59
N LEU A 172 22.06 -4.40 -38.85
CA LEU A 172 20.87 -3.74 -39.41
C LEU A 172 19.65 -4.68 -39.37
N LEU A 173 19.84 -5.96 -39.63
CA LEU A 173 18.78 -6.99 -39.52
C LEU A 173 18.26 -7.10 -38.08
N GLU A 174 19.16 -7.14 -37.11
CA GLU A 174 18.82 -7.19 -35.67
C GLU A 174 17.98 -5.98 -35.28
N LYS A 175 18.42 -4.76 -35.67
CA LYS A 175 17.68 -3.51 -35.43
C LYS A 175 16.25 -3.59 -35.99
N ASN A 176 16.09 -4.02 -37.24
CA ASN A 176 14.77 -4.14 -37.86
C ASN A 176 13.89 -5.19 -37.17
N LYS A 177 14.47 -6.30 -36.70
CA LYS A 177 13.74 -7.33 -35.91
C LYS A 177 13.26 -6.74 -34.56
N GLU A 178 14.09 -5.93 -33.91
CA GLU A 178 13.69 -5.21 -32.69
C GLU A 178 12.52 -4.26 -32.99
N ASP A 179 12.62 -3.44 -34.04
CA ASP A 179 11.55 -2.52 -34.45
C ASP A 179 10.24 -3.28 -34.76
N LEU A 180 10.34 -4.46 -35.38
CA LEU A 180 9.20 -5.35 -35.62
C LEU A 180 8.56 -5.82 -34.28
N SER A 181 9.36 -6.16 -33.31
CA SER A 181 8.85 -6.55 -31.98
C SER A 181 8.16 -5.37 -31.28
N LEU A 182 8.69 -4.15 -31.44
CA LEU A 182 8.15 -2.91 -30.88
C LEU A 182 6.87 -2.44 -31.57
N SER A 183 6.54 -2.98 -32.77
CA SER A 183 5.27 -2.68 -33.44
C SER A 183 4.05 -3.29 -32.72
N LYS A 184 4.27 -4.26 -31.84
CA LYS A 184 3.24 -4.85 -30.97
C LYS A 184 3.45 -4.38 -29.54
N ILE A 185 2.85 -3.26 -29.20
CA ILE A 185 3.01 -2.64 -27.88
C ILE A 185 2.16 -3.41 -26.85
N LYS A 186 2.83 -3.88 -25.81
CA LYS A 186 2.24 -4.72 -24.75
C LYS A 186 2.26 -4.00 -23.40
N SER A 187 1.33 -4.37 -22.51
CA SER A 187 1.32 -3.85 -21.13
C SER A 187 2.50 -4.40 -20.33
N PRO A 188 3.30 -3.56 -19.69
CA PRO A 188 4.37 -4.03 -18.81
C PRO A 188 3.87 -4.47 -17.42
N VAL A 189 2.63 -4.13 -17.04
CA VAL A 189 2.07 -4.37 -15.69
C VAL A 189 0.64 -4.91 -15.78
N ASN A 190 0.17 -5.49 -14.68
CA ASN A 190 -1.26 -5.73 -14.45
C ASN A 190 -1.88 -4.45 -13.93
N GLY A 191 -2.97 -3.99 -14.53
CA GLY A 191 -3.57 -2.75 -14.08
C GLY A 191 -4.79 -2.32 -14.89
N ASN A 192 -5.31 -1.16 -14.52
CA ASN A 192 -6.48 -0.55 -15.16
C ASN A 192 -6.04 0.60 -16.07
N ILE A 193 -6.61 0.66 -17.28
CA ILE A 193 -6.37 1.73 -18.27
C ILE A 193 -7.10 3.00 -17.81
N ILE A 194 -6.35 4.08 -17.57
CA ILE A 194 -6.92 5.35 -17.11
C ILE A 194 -7.01 6.42 -18.20
N SER A 195 -6.14 6.35 -19.22
CA SER A 195 -6.23 7.25 -20.38
C SER A 195 -5.78 6.54 -21.65
N ILE A 196 -6.32 6.99 -22.78
CA ILE A 196 -5.88 6.65 -24.14
C ILE A 196 -5.72 7.97 -24.90
N ASP A 197 -4.48 8.31 -25.24
CA ASP A 197 -4.14 9.54 -25.94
C ASP A 197 -3.96 9.30 -27.45
N ALA A 198 -3.91 8.03 -27.85
CA ALA A 198 -3.69 7.56 -29.21
C ALA A 198 -5.00 7.37 -29.97
N LYS A 199 -4.95 7.56 -31.30
CA LYS A 199 -6.09 7.32 -32.20
C LYS A 199 -5.67 6.36 -33.32
N THR A 200 -6.57 5.45 -33.70
CA THR A 200 -6.36 4.54 -34.85
C THR A 200 -6.19 5.38 -36.13
N GLY A 201 -5.24 5.01 -36.96
CA GLY A 201 -4.86 5.74 -38.20
C GLY A 201 -3.86 6.86 -37.99
N ALA A 202 -3.57 7.22 -36.76
CA ALA A 202 -2.58 8.28 -36.46
C ALA A 202 -1.15 7.73 -36.58
N MET A 203 -0.23 8.55 -37.07
CA MET A 203 1.22 8.25 -37.02
C MET A 203 1.74 8.51 -35.62
N THR A 204 2.52 7.56 -35.09
CA THR A 204 3.24 7.74 -33.81
C THR A 204 4.63 8.32 -34.06
N THR A 205 5.13 9.01 -33.06
CA THR A 205 6.55 9.39 -32.99
C THR A 205 7.20 8.69 -31.77
N ARG A 206 8.50 8.47 -31.84
CA ARG A 206 9.25 7.85 -30.74
C ARG A 206 9.14 8.71 -29.49
N GLY A 207 8.73 8.11 -28.38
CA GLY A 207 8.51 8.79 -27.09
C GLY A 207 7.08 9.30 -26.89
N GLN A 208 6.25 9.32 -27.93
CA GLN A 208 4.85 9.77 -27.83
C GLN A 208 4.06 8.90 -26.86
N ILE A 209 3.37 9.54 -25.92
CA ILE A 209 2.48 8.86 -24.96
C ILE A 209 1.24 8.37 -25.71
N LEU A 210 0.89 7.11 -25.51
CA LEU A 210 -0.26 6.46 -26.15
C LEU A 210 -1.37 6.14 -25.16
N ALA A 211 -1.00 5.79 -23.90
CA ALA A 211 -1.95 5.42 -22.86
C ALA A 211 -1.27 5.48 -21.48
N SER A 212 -2.08 5.47 -20.43
CA SER A 212 -1.59 5.36 -19.05
C SER A 212 -2.32 4.23 -18.32
N ILE A 213 -1.58 3.47 -17.52
CA ILE A 213 -2.08 2.32 -16.75
C ILE A 213 -1.78 2.54 -15.26
N VAL A 214 -2.78 2.37 -14.39
CA VAL A 214 -2.54 2.26 -12.95
C VAL A 214 -2.42 0.79 -12.59
N GLY A 215 -1.26 0.40 -12.07
CA GLY A 215 -0.99 -0.97 -11.63
C GLY A 215 -1.81 -1.36 -10.40
N ASN A 216 -2.23 -2.62 -10.33
CA ASN A 216 -2.97 -3.14 -9.19
C ASN A 216 -2.04 -3.25 -7.96
N GLY A 217 -2.47 -2.71 -6.82
CA GLY A 217 -1.74 -2.82 -5.55
C GLY A 217 -0.66 -1.77 -5.30
N SER A 218 -0.49 -0.82 -6.21
CA SER A 218 0.51 0.26 -6.05
C SER A 218 -0.17 1.56 -5.58
N ASN A 219 -0.93 1.48 -4.49
CA ASN A 219 -1.66 2.63 -3.97
C ASN A 219 -1.17 3.01 -2.58
N GLU A 220 -1.11 4.31 -2.34
CA GLU A 220 -0.81 4.91 -1.04
C GLU A 220 -1.91 5.91 -0.71
N ILE A 221 -1.97 6.30 0.54
CA ILE A 221 -2.83 7.42 0.93
C ILE A 221 -1.94 8.66 1.08
N GLU A 222 -2.29 9.70 0.36
CA GLU A 222 -1.67 11.02 0.49
C GLU A 222 -2.55 11.90 1.35
N THR A 223 -1.96 12.62 2.28
CA THR A 223 -2.65 13.61 3.09
C THR A 223 -1.77 14.85 3.27
N ASP A 224 -2.41 15.99 3.43
CA ASP A 224 -1.77 17.24 3.78
C ASP A 224 -1.92 17.46 5.30
N LEU A 225 -0.80 17.61 5.99
CA LEU A 225 -0.76 17.85 7.44
C LEU A 225 -0.06 19.19 7.71
N ARG A 226 -0.56 19.96 8.68
CA ARG A 226 0.10 21.21 9.09
C ARG A 226 1.58 20.96 9.38
N SER A 227 2.43 21.89 8.94
CA SER A 227 3.89 21.72 8.98
C SER A 227 4.43 21.50 10.40
N ASP A 228 3.84 22.17 11.41
CA ASP A 228 4.21 22.00 12.82
C ASP A 228 3.97 20.55 13.28
N LEU A 229 2.82 19.98 12.93
CA LEU A 229 2.48 18.59 13.24
C LEU A 229 3.31 17.61 12.41
N ALA A 230 3.48 17.90 11.12
CA ALA A 230 4.27 17.03 10.21
C ALA A 230 5.72 16.88 10.67
N SER A 231 6.28 17.92 11.31
CA SER A 231 7.67 17.91 11.80
C SER A 231 7.91 16.93 12.97
N ILE A 232 6.83 16.59 13.71
CA ILE A 232 6.91 15.70 14.88
C ILE A 232 6.34 14.29 14.61
N VAL A 233 5.82 14.04 13.40
CA VAL A 233 5.41 12.70 12.96
C VAL A 233 6.66 11.87 12.70
N LYS A 234 6.67 10.63 13.18
CA LYS A 234 7.76 9.67 12.93
C LYS A 234 7.43 8.77 11.74
N ILE A 235 8.44 8.54 10.89
CA ILE A 235 8.35 7.55 9.81
C ILE A 235 8.14 6.17 10.45
N ASP A 236 7.43 5.28 9.77
CA ASP A 236 7.01 3.94 10.21
C ASP A 236 6.01 3.92 11.38
N SER A 237 5.51 5.09 11.83
CA SER A 237 4.45 5.12 12.84
C SER A 237 3.13 4.57 12.27
N ASP A 238 2.42 3.80 13.09
CA ASP A 238 1.15 3.17 12.72
C ASP A 238 0.04 4.22 12.60
N VAL A 239 -0.66 4.18 11.48
CA VAL A 239 -1.80 5.07 11.18
C VAL A 239 -3.08 4.22 11.13
N GLU A 240 -4.09 4.66 11.85
CA GLU A 240 -5.43 4.09 11.77
C GLU A 240 -6.20 4.83 10.68
N ILE A 241 -6.78 4.08 9.77
CA ILE A 241 -7.40 4.56 8.54
C ILE A 241 -8.86 4.14 8.57
N ILE A 242 -9.78 5.09 8.53
CA ILE A 242 -11.22 4.79 8.62
C ILE A 242 -11.92 5.23 7.35
N HIS A 243 -12.74 4.32 6.81
CA HIS A 243 -13.68 4.62 5.74
C HIS A 243 -15.05 4.07 6.13
N ASN A 244 -16.03 4.97 6.28
CA ASN A 244 -17.35 4.63 6.85
C ASN A 244 -17.16 3.93 8.21
N ASN A 245 -17.64 2.70 8.37
CA ASN A 245 -17.54 1.96 9.63
C ASN A 245 -16.42 0.90 9.63
N SER A 246 -15.56 0.90 8.61
CA SER A 246 -14.44 -0.05 8.50
C SER A 246 -13.12 0.61 8.85
N SER A 247 -12.29 -0.09 9.62
CA SER A 247 -10.96 0.35 10.00
C SER A 247 -9.91 -0.46 9.26
N TYR A 248 -8.94 0.23 8.71
CA TYR A 248 -7.75 -0.30 8.03
C TYR A 248 -6.53 0.24 8.75
N PHE A 249 -5.38 -0.34 8.50
CA PHE A 249 -4.12 0.09 9.12
C PHE A 249 -3.05 0.30 8.06
N GLY A 250 -2.18 1.24 8.34
CA GLY A 250 -1.07 1.58 7.47
C GLY A 250 0.08 2.18 8.27
N LYS A 251 1.12 2.62 7.56
CA LYS A 251 2.29 3.25 8.17
C LYS A 251 2.68 4.52 7.43
N VAL A 252 3.18 5.49 8.15
CA VAL A 252 3.78 6.68 7.54
C VAL A 252 5.04 6.24 6.79
N ARG A 253 4.96 6.18 5.45
CA ARG A 253 6.10 5.80 4.61
C ARG A 253 7.07 6.96 4.42
N GLY A 254 6.54 8.17 4.34
CA GLY A 254 7.39 9.33 4.11
C GLY A 254 6.67 10.65 4.28
N ILE A 255 7.47 11.67 4.53
CA ILE A 255 7.03 13.05 4.69
C ILE A 255 7.80 13.87 3.66
N VAL A 256 7.08 14.61 2.83
CA VAL A 256 7.72 15.45 1.80
C VAL A 256 8.30 16.71 2.47
N ASN A 257 9.58 16.93 2.27
CA ASN A 257 10.29 18.08 2.86
C ASN A 257 10.08 19.36 1.99
N LEU A 258 8.84 19.59 1.63
CA LEU A 258 8.42 20.80 0.91
C LEU A 258 7.09 21.26 1.51
N GLU A 259 7.09 22.46 2.03
CA GLU A 259 5.87 23.07 2.57
C GLU A 259 5.11 23.79 1.44
N ASN A 260 3.80 23.58 1.41
CA ASN A 260 2.91 24.34 0.56
C ASN A 260 2.70 25.72 1.20
N MET A 261 3.27 26.75 0.61
CA MET A 261 3.26 28.12 1.16
C MET A 261 1.83 28.70 1.34
N ARG A 262 0.88 28.24 0.50
CA ARG A 262 -0.48 28.75 0.55
C ARG A 262 -1.28 28.17 1.72
N THR A 263 -1.01 26.91 2.09
CA THR A 263 -1.79 26.18 3.11
C THR A 263 -1.02 25.93 4.41
N GLY A 264 0.31 26.16 4.43
CA GLY A 264 1.15 25.85 5.59
C GLY A 264 1.22 24.36 5.91
N THR A 265 1.08 23.50 4.89
CA THR A 265 1.03 22.05 5.06
C THR A 265 2.18 21.35 4.34
N ARG A 266 2.50 20.14 4.81
CA ARG A 266 3.42 19.21 4.16
C ARG A 266 2.68 17.92 3.82
N LYS A 267 3.07 17.31 2.70
CA LYS A 267 2.48 16.05 2.24
C LYS A 267 3.06 14.85 2.99
N LEU A 268 2.18 14.00 3.45
CA LEU A 268 2.52 12.70 4.02
C LEU A 268 2.04 11.59 3.09
N ARG A 269 2.84 10.55 2.97
CA ARG A 269 2.52 9.32 2.25
C ARG A 269 2.39 8.18 3.25
N ILE A 270 1.28 7.48 3.18
CA ILE A 270 0.93 6.39 4.08
C ILE A 270 0.77 5.13 3.24
N SER A 271 1.61 4.13 3.52
CA SER A 271 1.49 2.80 2.93
C SER A 271 0.39 2.02 3.64
N LEU A 272 -0.35 1.22 2.89
CA LEU A 272 -1.39 0.34 3.42
C LEU A 272 -0.78 -1.01 3.81
N ASN A 273 -1.18 -1.55 4.94
CA ASN A 273 -0.73 -2.87 5.40
C ASN A 273 -1.50 -4.01 4.71
N GLU A 274 -2.63 -3.69 4.06
CA GLU A 274 -3.51 -4.66 3.45
C GLU A 274 -4.09 -4.13 2.13
N ILE A 275 -4.51 -5.04 1.28
CA ILE A 275 -5.13 -4.69 -0.01
C ILE A 275 -6.57 -4.23 0.26
N LEU A 276 -6.90 -3.03 -0.20
CA LEU A 276 -8.26 -2.50 -0.08
C LEU A 276 -9.25 -3.28 -0.97
N PRO A 277 -10.49 -3.42 -0.53
CA PRO A 277 -11.57 -3.93 -1.41
C PRO A 277 -11.66 -3.13 -2.71
N LYS A 278 -12.07 -3.78 -3.79
CA LYS A 278 -12.11 -3.17 -5.14
C LYS A 278 -12.87 -1.85 -5.20
N ASN A 279 -13.98 -1.75 -4.48
CA ASN A 279 -14.81 -0.54 -4.43
C ASN A 279 -14.12 0.65 -3.73
N LEU A 280 -13.12 0.40 -2.91
CA LEU A 280 -12.33 1.45 -2.23
C LEU A 280 -10.99 1.70 -2.91
N ASN A 281 -10.57 0.82 -3.81
CA ASN A 281 -9.26 0.86 -4.48
C ASN A 281 -9.29 1.77 -5.73
N THR A 282 -9.95 2.91 -5.61
CA THR A 282 -10.07 3.92 -6.69
C THR A 282 -9.30 5.17 -6.28
N SER A 283 -8.45 5.66 -7.17
CA SER A 283 -7.71 6.90 -6.93
C SER A 283 -8.67 8.06 -6.64
N GLY A 284 -8.37 8.83 -5.59
CA GLY A 284 -9.23 9.90 -5.10
C GLY A 284 -10.15 9.50 -3.95
N THR A 285 -10.32 8.20 -3.66
CA THR A 285 -11.13 7.73 -2.52
C THR A 285 -10.61 8.37 -1.23
N ARG A 286 -11.53 8.92 -0.43
CA ARG A 286 -11.21 9.64 0.81
C ARG A 286 -11.26 8.71 2.02
N PHE A 287 -10.33 8.91 2.93
CA PHE A 287 -10.21 8.19 4.21
C PHE A 287 -9.98 9.19 5.33
N SER A 288 -10.56 8.92 6.49
CA SER A 288 -10.20 9.62 7.73
C SER A 288 -8.97 8.94 8.34
N LEU A 289 -7.95 9.72 8.65
CA LEU A 289 -6.66 9.21 9.13
C LEU A 289 -6.43 9.69 10.57
N TYR A 290 -6.03 8.79 11.44
CA TYR A 290 -5.61 9.10 12.82
C TYR A 290 -4.11 8.87 12.92
N ILE A 291 -3.35 9.95 12.78
CA ILE A 291 -1.89 9.95 12.69
C ILE A 291 -1.30 10.29 14.05
N PRO A 292 -0.42 9.46 14.63
CA PRO A 292 0.25 9.80 15.89
C PRO A 292 1.20 10.98 15.67
N VAL A 293 1.08 11.99 16.54
CA VAL A 293 1.92 13.19 16.52
C VAL A 293 2.72 13.29 17.83
N GLY A 294 4.00 13.45 17.71
CA GLY A 294 4.91 13.58 18.84
C GLY A 294 5.24 12.23 19.52
N GLU A 295 5.80 12.34 20.69
CA GLU A 295 6.27 11.19 21.45
C GLU A 295 5.14 10.47 22.19
N SER A 296 5.29 9.17 22.28
CA SER A 296 4.41 8.34 23.10
C SER A 296 4.68 8.62 24.58
N LYS A 297 3.66 9.09 25.28
CA LYS A 297 3.74 9.38 26.73
C LYS A 297 3.08 8.26 27.55
N ARG A 298 3.69 7.93 28.66
CA ARG A 298 3.18 6.93 29.59
C ARG A 298 1.98 7.53 30.33
N ARG A 299 0.76 7.02 30.05
CA ARG A 299 -0.50 7.54 30.59
C ARG A 299 -1.26 6.47 31.34
N LEU A 300 -1.78 6.81 32.51
CA LEU A 300 -2.59 5.89 33.33
C LEU A 300 -4.01 5.86 32.80
N LEU A 301 -4.46 4.71 32.30
CA LEU A 301 -5.77 4.59 31.64
C LEU A 301 -6.70 3.62 32.36
N ILE A 302 -8.00 3.96 32.33
CA ILE A 302 -9.09 3.06 32.77
C ILE A 302 -10.17 3.00 31.66
N PRO A 303 -10.98 1.92 31.61
CA PRO A 303 -12.15 1.89 30.72
C PRO A 303 -13.15 3.01 31.09
N LYS A 304 -13.78 3.60 30.10
CA LYS A 304 -14.82 4.65 30.31
C LYS A 304 -15.97 4.15 31.16
N ASP A 305 -16.29 2.85 31.09
CA ASP A 305 -17.37 2.21 31.86
C ASP A 305 -17.13 2.27 33.38
N ALA A 306 -15.89 2.52 33.83
CA ALA A 306 -15.61 2.68 35.25
C ALA A 306 -16.05 4.05 35.79
N LEU A 307 -16.28 5.03 34.88
CA LEU A 307 -16.60 6.42 35.24
C LEU A 307 -18.06 6.58 35.67
N ILE A 308 -18.26 7.24 36.78
CA ILE A 308 -19.60 7.61 37.25
C ILE A 308 -19.63 9.12 37.36
N PRO A 309 -20.46 9.83 36.59
CA PRO A 309 -20.65 11.29 36.77
C PRO A 309 -21.41 11.55 38.05
N ARG A 310 -20.99 12.52 38.83
CA ARG A 310 -21.66 12.91 40.08
C ARG A 310 -21.62 14.45 40.20
N GLY A 311 -22.64 15.07 39.65
CA GLY A 311 -22.68 16.52 39.49
C GLY A 311 -21.53 16.99 38.58
N LYS A 312 -20.75 17.96 39.08
CA LYS A 312 -19.60 18.52 38.37
C LYS A 312 -18.33 17.64 38.47
N GLN A 313 -18.38 16.56 39.25
CA GLN A 313 -17.22 15.69 39.52
C GLN A 313 -17.40 14.32 38.87
N LYS A 314 -16.29 13.62 38.69
CA LYS A 314 -16.28 12.22 38.23
C LYS A 314 -15.69 11.35 39.32
N ILE A 315 -16.33 10.21 39.60
CA ILE A 315 -15.87 9.24 40.58
C ILE A 315 -15.69 7.88 39.97
N VAL A 316 -14.90 7.05 40.62
CA VAL A 316 -14.77 5.62 40.34
C VAL A 316 -14.86 4.88 41.69
N TYR A 317 -15.27 3.61 41.62
CA TYR A 317 -15.17 2.71 42.76
C TYR A 317 -13.96 1.79 42.60
N ILE A 318 -13.11 1.79 43.63
CA ILE A 318 -11.94 0.91 43.74
C ILE A 318 -12.35 -0.32 44.55
N PHE A 319 -12.03 -1.51 44.09
CA PHE A 319 -12.18 -2.73 44.90
C PHE A 319 -11.02 -2.76 45.90
N ASP A 320 -11.33 -2.59 47.18
CA ASP A 320 -10.35 -2.62 48.26
C ASP A 320 -10.84 -3.56 49.38
N LYS A 321 -10.16 -4.68 49.58
CA LYS A 321 -10.46 -5.68 50.65
C LYS A 321 -11.94 -6.05 50.75
N GLY A 322 -12.60 -6.24 49.58
CA GLY A 322 -14.01 -6.64 49.55
C GLY A 322 -15.02 -5.51 49.65
N MET A 323 -14.54 -4.26 49.64
CA MET A 323 -15.39 -3.08 49.73
C MET A 323 -15.23 -2.15 48.52
N ALA A 324 -16.28 -1.39 48.23
CA ALA A 324 -16.29 -0.37 47.17
C ALA A 324 -15.83 0.98 47.73
N LYS A 325 -14.54 1.24 47.59
CA LYS A 325 -13.97 2.54 48.04
C LYS A 325 -14.16 3.59 46.94
N GLN A 326 -14.87 4.67 47.26
CA GLN A 326 -15.09 5.78 46.33
C GLN A 326 -13.80 6.62 46.20
N SER A 327 -13.44 6.93 44.93
CA SER A 327 -12.34 7.86 44.66
C SER A 327 -12.79 8.95 43.68
N PHE A 328 -12.51 10.17 44.00
CA PHE A 328 -12.66 11.33 43.10
C PHE A 328 -11.50 11.37 42.16
N ILE A 329 -11.75 11.53 40.86
CA ILE A 329 -10.72 11.51 39.84
C ILE A 329 -10.72 12.76 38.97
N LYS A 330 -9.54 13.13 38.50
CA LYS A 330 -9.39 14.14 37.45
C LYS A 330 -8.97 13.39 36.17
N THR A 331 -9.75 13.57 35.09
CA THR A 331 -9.54 12.89 33.81
C THR A 331 -8.76 13.80 32.85
N GLY A 332 -7.98 13.16 31.98
CA GLY A 332 -7.29 13.78 30.87
C GLY A 332 -7.94 13.38 29.53
N VAL A 333 -7.11 13.05 28.54
CA VAL A 333 -7.54 12.73 27.19
C VAL A 333 -8.26 11.37 27.11
N SER A 334 -9.20 11.29 26.18
CA SER A 334 -9.94 10.06 25.87
C SER A 334 -9.27 9.32 24.71
N VAL A 335 -9.06 8.01 24.87
CA VAL A 335 -8.36 7.17 23.87
C VAL A 335 -9.22 5.92 23.62
N GLY A 336 -9.95 5.92 22.52
CA GLY A 336 -10.90 4.84 22.22
C GLY A 336 -11.93 4.67 23.33
N ASN A 337 -12.03 3.45 23.91
CA ASN A 337 -12.94 3.14 25.02
C ASN A 337 -12.30 3.38 26.41
N LYS A 338 -11.11 3.99 26.47
CA LYS A 338 -10.41 4.30 27.73
C LYS A 338 -10.29 5.81 27.92
N ILE A 339 -10.03 6.21 29.18
CA ILE A 339 -9.79 7.61 29.54
C ILE A 339 -8.57 7.70 30.44
N GLU A 340 -7.79 8.76 30.25
CA GLU A 340 -6.63 9.08 31.07
C GLU A 340 -7.03 9.58 32.45
N ILE A 341 -6.30 9.13 33.46
CA ILE A 341 -6.43 9.58 34.83
C ILE A 341 -5.22 10.43 35.19
N LEU A 342 -5.46 11.71 35.48
CA LEU A 342 -4.44 12.66 35.88
C LEU A 342 -4.20 12.62 37.38
N LYS A 343 -5.29 12.39 38.19
CA LYS A 343 -5.23 12.31 39.66
C LYS A 343 -6.34 11.38 40.16
N GLY A 344 -6.11 10.76 41.32
CA GLY A 344 -7.11 10.01 42.08
C GLY A 344 -7.00 8.47 41.97
N LEU A 345 -6.08 7.94 41.15
CA LEU A 345 -5.82 6.49 41.06
C LEU A 345 -4.33 6.22 40.94
N ASN A 346 -3.93 5.06 41.42
CA ASN A 346 -2.55 4.53 41.25
C ASN A 346 -2.53 3.28 40.39
N GLU A 347 -1.39 3.00 39.76
CA GLU A 347 -1.20 1.77 39.01
C GLU A 347 -1.43 0.54 39.90
N GLY A 348 -2.05 -0.47 39.35
CA GLY A 348 -2.29 -1.73 40.04
C GLY A 348 -3.65 -1.83 40.75
N GLN A 349 -4.29 -0.69 41.05
CA GLN A 349 -5.61 -0.69 41.67
C GLN A 349 -6.65 -1.36 40.78
N LEU A 350 -7.67 -1.99 41.40
CA LEU A 350 -8.79 -2.61 40.70
C LEU A 350 -9.99 -1.66 40.70
N VAL A 351 -10.37 -1.15 39.54
CA VAL A 351 -11.55 -0.28 39.39
C VAL A 351 -12.74 -1.10 38.91
N VAL A 352 -13.91 -0.80 39.46
CA VAL A 352 -15.16 -1.47 39.08
C VAL A 352 -15.61 -0.90 37.74
N VAL A 353 -15.88 -1.81 36.77
CA VAL A 353 -16.29 -1.43 35.41
C VAL A 353 -17.73 -1.84 35.08
N LYS A 354 -18.30 -2.80 35.83
CA LYS A 354 -19.71 -3.15 35.71
C LYS A 354 -20.31 -3.38 37.10
N GLY A 355 -21.54 -2.98 37.30
CA GLY A 355 -22.23 -3.02 38.57
C GLY A 355 -21.87 -1.83 39.46
N ASN A 356 -21.18 -0.83 38.92
CA ASN A 356 -20.73 0.36 39.62
C ASN A 356 -21.85 1.40 39.81
N GLU A 357 -22.90 1.37 38.97
CA GLU A 357 -23.93 2.43 38.91
C GLU A 357 -24.71 2.61 40.21
N ASN A 358 -24.98 1.53 40.93
CA ASN A 358 -25.80 1.49 42.14
C ASN A 358 -24.98 1.27 43.42
N LEU A 359 -23.64 1.36 43.34
CA LEU A 359 -22.79 1.21 44.52
C LEU A 359 -22.83 2.42 45.42
N ARG A 360 -22.78 2.14 46.72
CA ARG A 360 -22.59 3.15 47.75
C ARG A 360 -21.17 3.08 48.31
N PRO A 361 -20.64 4.21 48.80
CA PRO A 361 -19.31 4.18 49.43
C PRO A 361 -19.28 3.13 50.58
N ASN A 362 -18.17 2.37 50.63
CA ASN A 362 -17.90 1.30 51.59
C ASN A 362 -18.90 0.13 51.60
N GLN A 363 -19.61 -0.05 50.48
CA GLN A 363 -20.50 -1.21 50.29
C GLN A 363 -19.67 -2.47 50.07
N THR A 364 -20.10 -3.60 50.69
CA THR A 364 -19.47 -4.92 50.46
C THR A 364 -19.74 -5.39 49.04
N ILE A 365 -18.66 -5.74 48.31
CA ILE A 365 -18.72 -6.23 46.91
C ILE A 365 -17.87 -7.48 46.73
N LYS A 366 -18.27 -8.33 45.77
CA LYS A 366 -17.54 -9.52 45.37
C LYS A 366 -17.25 -9.46 43.88
N ILE A 367 -16.05 -9.84 43.48
CA ILE A 367 -15.67 -9.91 42.08
C ILE A 367 -16.40 -11.10 41.43
N LYS A 368 -17.11 -10.82 40.35
CA LYS A 368 -17.71 -11.84 39.50
C LYS A 368 -16.61 -12.63 38.80
N ARG A 369 -16.43 -13.89 39.15
CA ARG A 369 -15.47 -14.78 38.45
C ARG A 369 -16.01 -15.08 37.06
N ASN A 370 -15.35 -14.51 36.04
CA ASN A 370 -15.61 -14.93 34.67
C ASN A 370 -15.05 -16.35 34.46
N LYS A 371 -15.95 -17.33 34.21
CA LYS A 371 -15.48 -18.59 33.65
C LYS A 371 -14.85 -18.27 32.30
N LYS A 372 -13.57 -18.54 32.16
CA LYS A 372 -12.91 -18.53 30.84
C LYS A 372 -13.67 -19.50 29.94
N LYS A 373 -14.23 -19.01 28.84
CA LYS A 373 -14.67 -19.84 27.72
C LYS A 373 -13.43 -20.29 26.95
#